data_bee7b7bcace6ef3c3d80c067e1cc6b33
#
_entry.id   bee7b7bcace6ef3c3d80c067e1cc6b33
#
_cell.length_a   1.000
_cell.length_b   1.000
_cell.length_c   1.000
_cell.angle_alpha   90.00
_cell.angle_beta   90.00
_cell.angle_gamma   90.00
#
_symmetry.space_group_name_H-M   'P 1'
#
loop_
_entity.id
_entity.type
_entity.pdbx_description
1 polymer ?
#
loop_
_entity_poly.entity_id
_entity_poly.type
_entity_poly.pdbx_seq_one_letter_code
_entity_poly.pdbx_strand_id
1 'polypeptide(L)'
;MKRILITLAAVALLAGCSEDRSQILKVYNWSDYIDEEVIPEFEQWYEQQTGEKVKVIYQTFDINETMLSKIEKGHEDYDVVCPSDYIIERMLQNDLLLPLNRDFGSTPNYIDENLSPYIRACFDKMDGKGKNANDYSVGYMWGTTGILYNAKYVTDEEASTWDVVKNPKFADRIFIKDSARDVYSQLILKVKEQDIAAGKVTMDQLMNFTSDADIAAVEEYMKEVKPLVAGWEADFGKDQMVQELGYVNLTWSGDGVWAIEEAAEVGVELRYALPKEGFTVWFDGWVIPKYAQNTKAASYWINFMSRPDIVVRNVEETGYVSVSGAPEVREAFTDEEYEPIDLSYFFSPADTAVCANPVLYPDKADIERSTQEHDWGENTAKLIEMWSRVKGDNANAFTYILIGLFLVAVAAFAFFANAAKARRKKSRRKAGRK
;
A
#
# COMPACT_ATOMS: atom_id res chain seq x y z
N MET A 1 16.98 46.73 -37.09
CA MET A 1 17.90 46.23 -36.04
C MET A 1 17.25 46.08 -34.65
N LYS A 2 16.48 47.05 -34.13
CA LYS A 2 15.85 46.92 -32.80
C LYS A 2 14.83 45.77 -32.64
N ARG A 3 14.12 45.37 -33.73
CA ARG A 3 13.16 44.24 -33.69
C ARG A 3 13.82 42.87 -33.70
N ILE A 4 15.00 42.72 -34.28
CA ILE A 4 15.77 41.46 -34.31
C ILE A 4 16.43 41.20 -32.94
N LEU A 5 16.87 42.25 -32.23
CA LEU A 5 17.42 42.12 -30.86
C LEU A 5 16.37 41.70 -29.81
N ILE A 6 15.11 42.13 -29.98
CA ILE A 6 14.02 41.73 -29.05
C ILE A 6 13.64 40.26 -29.28
N THR A 7 13.68 39.77 -30.50
CA THR A 7 13.39 38.37 -30.80
C THR A 7 14.49 37.43 -30.31
N LEU A 8 15.77 37.83 -30.38
CA LEU A 8 16.88 37.06 -29.80
C LEU A 8 16.87 37.04 -28.25
N ALA A 9 16.47 38.14 -27.62
CA ALA A 9 16.32 38.19 -26.16
C ALA A 9 15.12 37.33 -25.65
N ALA A 10 14.03 37.25 -26.45
CA ALA A 10 12.87 36.40 -26.11
C ALA A 10 13.18 34.91 -26.29
N VAL A 11 14.05 34.53 -27.26
CA VAL A 11 14.51 33.16 -27.46
C VAL A 11 15.52 32.75 -26.35
N ALA A 12 16.35 33.69 -25.88
CA ALA A 12 17.26 33.41 -24.76
C ALA A 12 16.54 33.29 -23.41
N LEU A 13 15.33 33.86 -23.24
CA LEU A 13 14.50 33.71 -22.05
C LEU A 13 13.66 32.42 -22.07
N LEU A 14 13.53 31.76 -23.24
CA LEU A 14 12.91 30.44 -23.37
C LEU A 14 13.91 29.27 -23.23
N ALA A 15 15.21 29.57 -23.17
CA ALA A 15 16.22 28.65 -22.65
C ALA A 15 16.22 28.69 -21.11
N GLY A 16 15.02 28.65 -20.54
CA GLY A 16 14.82 28.45 -19.11
C GLY A 16 15.38 27.08 -18.74
N CYS A 17 16.16 27.03 -17.68
CA CYS A 17 16.76 25.88 -17.06
C CYS A 17 15.91 24.62 -17.29
N SER A 18 16.29 23.76 -18.24
CA SER A 18 15.95 22.36 -18.12
C SER A 18 16.76 21.89 -16.92
N GLU A 19 16.10 21.64 -15.81
CA GLU A 19 16.75 20.98 -14.68
C GLU A 19 17.47 19.76 -15.22
N ASP A 20 18.74 19.63 -14.87
CA ASP A 20 19.54 18.48 -15.31
C ASP A 20 18.94 17.23 -14.68
N ARG A 21 18.33 16.37 -15.49
CA ARG A 21 17.62 15.16 -15.02
C ARG A 21 18.53 14.24 -14.19
N SER A 22 19.85 14.34 -14.39
CA SER A 22 20.83 13.61 -13.58
C SER A 22 20.92 14.12 -12.12
N GLN A 23 20.43 15.33 -11.85
CA GLN A 23 20.38 15.94 -10.52
C GLN A 23 18.99 15.76 -9.85
N ILE A 24 18.09 15.02 -10.45
CA ILE A 24 16.74 14.75 -9.92
C ILE A 24 16.63 13.27 -9.61
N LEU A 25 16.10 12.96 -8.43
CA LEU A 25 15.66 11.62 -8.05
C LEU A 25 14.14 11.61 -7.91
N LYS A 26 13.44 10.89 -8.76
CA LYS A 26 11.99 10.70 -8.67
C LYS A 26 11.67 9.45 -7.87
N VAL A 27 11.12 9.64 -6.67
CA VAL A 27 10.70 8.57 -5.78
C VAL A 27 9.17 8.46 -5.82
N TYR A 28 8.64 7.25 -5.92
CA TYR A 28 7.21 6.96 -5.95
C TYR A 28 6.87 5.90 -4.92
N ASN A 29 6.20 6.29 -3.84
CA ASN A 29 5.95 5.45 -2.67
C ASN A 29 4.45 5.48 -2.31
N TRP A 30 4.05 4.69 -1.33
CA TRP A 30 2.74 4.77 -0.70
C TRP A 30 2.53 6.10 0.03
N SER A 31 1.28 6.51 0.19
CA SER A 31 0.93 7.64 1.06
C SER A 31 1.20 7.27 2.53
N ASP A 32 1.60 8.24 3.34
CA ASP A 32 1.87 8.10 4.79
C ASP A 32 2.82 6.94 5.13
N TYR A 33 3.87 6.75 4.33
CA TYR A 33 4.74 5.57 4.39
C TYR A 33 6.23 5.91 4.50
N ILE A 34 6.55 7.08 5.06
CA ILE A 34 7.91 7.59 5.27
C ILE A 34 7.89 8.76 6.25
N ASP A 35 8.91 8.90 7.07
CA ASP A 35 9.23 10.19 7.69
C ASP A 35 9.77 11.15 6.62
N GLU A 36 8.98 12.13 6.21
CA GLU A 36 9.36 13.06 5.13
C GLU A 36 10.61 13.91 5.47
N GLU A 37 10.98 14.02 6.75
CA GLU A 37 12.20 14.73 7.14
C GLU A 37 13.48 14.00 6.71
N VAL A 38 13.41 12.70 6.39
CA VAL A 38 14.56 11.95 5.83
C VAL A 38 14.90 12.38 4.40
N ILE A 39 13.97 13.00 3.67
CA ILE A 39 14.17 13.43 2.28
C ILE A 39 15.30 14.47 2.17
N PRO A 40 15.22 15.64 2.86
CA PRO A 40 16.33 16.60 2.84
C PRO A 40 17.61 16.05 3.46
N GLU A 41 17.53 15.12 4.40
CA GLU A 41 18.71 14.46 4.96
C GLU A 41 19.40 13.59 3.90
N PHE A 42 18.65 12.84 3.11
CA PHE A 42 19.20 12.07 1.99
C PHE A 42 19.92 12.97 0.98
N GLU A 43 19.35 14.13 0.59
CA GLU A 43 19.97 15.05 -0.36
C GLU A 43 21.36 15.50 0.14
N GLN A 44 21.48 15.82 1.44
CA GLN A 44 22.73 16.20 2.06
C GLN A 44 23.71 15.04 2.19
N TRP A 45 23.23 13.87 2.64
CA TRP A 45 24.04 12.67 2.77
C TRP A 45 24.57 12.20 1.39
N TYR A 46 23.74 12.22 0.35
CA TYR A 46 24.17 11.87 -1.01
C TYR A 46 25.28 12.80 -1.51
N GLU A 47 25.18 14.12 -1.31
CA GLU A 47 26.24 15.06 -1.65
C GLU A 47 27.55 14.76 -0.88
N GLN A 48 27.44 14.43 0.42
CA GLN A 48 28.61 14.07 1.22
C GLN A 48 29.29 12.78 0.74
N GLN A 49 28.51 11.77 0.35
CA GLN A 49 29.07 10.48 -0.08
C GLN A 49 29.63 10.52 -1.50
N THR A 50 29.03 11.28 -2.39
CA THR A 50 29.33 11.22 -3.84
C THR A 50 30.00 12.47 -4.38
N GLY A 51 29.90 13.61 -3.70
CA GLY A 51 30.27 14.94 -4.21
C GLY A 51 29.28 15.51 -5.22
N GLU A 52 28.18 14.81 -5.51
CA GLU A 52 27.15 15.22 -6.47
C GLU A 52 25.89 15.67 -5.74
N LYS A 53 25.20 16.68 -6.27
CA LYS A 53 23.90 17.13 -5.73
C LYS A 53 22.76 16.38 -6.37
N VAL A 54 21.75 16.10 -5.58
CA VAL A 54 20.47 15.55 -6.06
C VAL A 54 19.31 16.28 -5.38
N LYS A 55 18.22 16.48 -6.13
CA LYS A 55 16.94 16.95 -5.63
C LYS A 55 15.93 15.84 -5.72
N VAL A 56 15.31 15.46 -4.59
CA VAL A 56 14.27 14.45 -4.55
C VAL A 56 12.93 15.07 -4.95
N ILE A 57 12.23 14.42 -5.87
CA ILE A 57 10.83 14.64 -6.19
C ILE A 57 10.07 13.43 -5.65
N TYR A 58 9.44 13.59 -4.50
CA TYR A 58 8.66 12.54 -3.85
C TYR A 58 7.20 12.62 -4.26
N GLN A 59 6.65 11.50 -4.69
CA GLN A 59 5.26 11.36 -5.12
C GLN A 59 4.66 10.12 -4.49
N THR A 60 3.33 10.09 -4.32
CA THR A 60 2.64 8.97 -3.67
C THR A 60 1.60 8.31 -4.56
N PHE A 61 1.28 7.05 -4.23
CA PHE A 61 0.18 6.28 -4.82
C PHE A 61 -0.55 5.50 -3.72
N ASP A 62 -1.80 5.10 -4.02
CA ASP A 62 -2.66 4.36 -3.10
C ASP A 62 -3.01 2.95 -3.63
N ILE A 63 -2.71 2.67 -4.91
CA ILE A 63 -3.08 1.42 -5.59
C ILE A 63 -1.93 0.93 -6.46
N ASN A 64 -1.44 -0.26 -6.17
CA ASN A 64 -0.34 -0.93 -6.90
C ASN A 64 -0.57 -1.01 -8.42
N GLU A 65 -1.77 -1.40 -8.85
CA GLU A 65 -2.10 -1.57 -10.28
C GLU A 65 -2.09 -0.24 -11.03
N THR A 66 -2.47 0.85 -10.37
CA THR A 66 -2.39 2.22 -10.93
C THR A 66 -0.94 2.64 -11.10
N MET A 67 -0.11 2.43 -10.08
CA MET A 67 1.33 2.68 -10.14
C MET A 67 1.99 1.87 -11.25
N LEU A 68 1.73 0.56 -11.31
CA LEU A 68 2.28 -0.33 -12.34
C LEU A 68 1.89 0.11 -13.75
N SER A 69 0.62 0.52 -13.97
CA SER A 69 0.15 0.99 -15.27
C SER A 69 0.89 2.23 -15.76
N LYS A 70 1.28 3.15 -14.87
CA LYS A 70 2.09 4.31 -15.22
C LYS A 70 3.47 3.91 -15.72
N ILE A 71 4.08 2.89 -15.12
CA ILE A 71 5.40 2.39 -15.52
C ILE A 71 5.29 1.55 -16.79
N GLU A 72 4.40 0.55 -16.81
CA GLU A 72 4.31 -0.43 -17.91
C GLU A 72 3.78 0.20 -19.20
N LYS A 73 2.71 1.00 -19.12
CA LYS A 73 2.03 1.60 -20.28
C LYS A 73 2.41 3.06 -20.50
N GLY A 74 2.58 3.81 -19.40
CA GLY A 74 2.93 5.23 -19.44
C GLY A 74 4.41 5.47 -19.71
N HIS A 75 5.27 4.48 -19.44
CA HIS A 75 6.73 4.60 -19.50
C HIS A 75 7.25 5.80 -18.68
N GLU A 76 6.59 6.09 -17.55
CA GLU A 76 7.00 7.18 -16.69
C GLU A 76 8.39 6.91 -16.09
N ASP A 77 9.20 7.97 -16.00
CA ASP A 77 10.62 7.92 -15.66
C ASP A 77 10.88 8.04 -14.15
N TYR A 78 10.11 7.30 -13.33
CA TYR A 78 10.44 7.15 -11.91
C TYR A 78 11.80 6.46 -11.75
N ASP A 79 12.59 6.92 -10.77
CA ASP A 79 13.90 6.33 -10.48
C ASP A 79 13.83 5.24 -9.42
N VAL A 80 12.96 5.43 -8.43
CA VAL A 80 12.71 4.47 -7.35
C VAL A 80 11.22 4.36 -7.12
N VAL A 81 10.74 3.13 -6.97
CA VAL A 81 9.34 2.83 -6.62
C VAL A 81 9.31 1.79 -5.52
N CYS A 82 8.29 1.82 -4.66
CA CYS A 82 8.11 0.86 -3.56
C CYS A 82 6.81 0.06 -3.72
N PRO A 83 6.72 -0.90 -4.64
CA PRO A 83 5.58 -1.79 -4.79
C PRO A 83 5.56 -2.92 -3.76
N SER A 84 4.40 -3.57 -3.64
CA SER A 84 4.27 -4.82 -2.90
C SER A 84 4.86 -6.01 -3.67
N ASP A 85 5.14 -7.09 -2.96
CA ASP A 85 5.81 -8.31 -3.42
C ASP A 85 5.25 -8.91 -4.71
N TYR A 86 3.93 -9.10 -4.81
CA TYR A 86 3.30 -9.65 -6.01
C TYR A 86 3.45 -8.73 -7.25
N ILE A 87 3.62 -7.42 -7.03
CA ILE A 87 3.93 -6.48 -8.13
C ILE A 87 5.42 -6.54 -8.47
N ILE A 88 6.32 -6.66 -7.49
CA ILE A 88 7.75 -6.92 -7.75
C ILE A 88 7.89 -8.15 -8.63
N GLU A 89 7.20 -9.23 -8.27
CA GLU A 89 7.16 -10.48 -9.03
C GLU A 89 6.70 -10.26 -10.48
N ARG A 90 5.58 -9.54 -10.67
CA ARG A 90 5.07 -9.17 -12.01
C ARG A 90 6.05 -8.30 -12.79
N MET A 91 6.66 -7.31 -12.16
CA MET A 91 7.63 -6.43 -12.81
C MET A 91 8.89 -7.20 -13.24
N LEU A 92 9.36 -8.16 -12.44
CA LEU A 92 10.46 -9.07 -12.79
C LEU A 92 10.09 -9.91 -14.02
N GLN A 93 8.91 -10.51 -14.03
CA GLN A 93 8.42 -11.38 -15.11
C GLN A 93 8.27 -10.64 -16.45
N ASN A 94 8.00 -9.33 -16.39
CA ASN A 94 7.76 -8.48 -17.56
C ASN A 94 8.97 -7.61 -17.95
N ASP A 95 10.18 -7.88 -17.41
CA ASP A 95 11.40 -7.12 -17.68
C ASP A 95 11.26 -5.59 -17.45
N LEU A 96 10.54 -5.21 -16.38
CA LEU A 96 10.28 -3.83 -16.01
C LEU A 96 11.23 -3.29 -14.93
N LEU A 97 12.18 -4.07 -14.45
CA LEU A 97 13.14 -3.70 -13.42
C LEU A 97 14.58 -3.70 -13.94
N LEU A 98 15.39 -2.81 -13.39
CA LEU A 98 16.84 -2.82 -13.54
C LEU A 98 17.47 -3.52 -12.33
N PRO A 99 18.58 -4.26 -12.52
CA PRO A 99 19.31 -4.84 -11.40
C PRO A 99 19.89 -3.73 -10.52
N LEU A 100 19.93 -3.98 -9.21
CA LEU A 100 20.47 -3.04 -8.23
C LEU A 100 21.99 -2.99 -8.31
N ASN A 101 22.52 -1.76 -8.30
CA ASN A 101 23.94 -1.57 -8.05
C ASN A 101 24.16 -1.53 -6.51
N ARG A 102 25.01 -2.43 -6.01
CA ARG A 102 25.39 -2.54 -4.60
C ARG A 102 26.83 -2.11 -4.33
N ASP A 103 27.50 -1.52 -5.31
CA ASP A 103 28.82 -0.91 -5.14
C ASP A 103 28.65 0.58 -4.82
N PHE A 104 28.85 0.91 -3.55
CA PHE A 104 28.75 2.26 -3.00
C PHE A 104 30.14 2.87 -2.73
N GLY A 105 31.21 2.28 -3.25
CA GLY A 105 32.60 2.73 -3.04
C GLY A 105 33.02 2.66 -1.56
N SER A 106 33.27 3.82 -0.94
CA SER A 106 33.63 3.89 0.47
C SER A 106 32.45 3.99 1.44
N THR A 107 31.23 4.16 0.91
CA THR A 107 30.02 4.20 1.71
C THR A 107 29.66 2.78 2.16
N PRO A 108 29.30 2.54 3.44
CA PRO A 108 28.83 1.23 3.90
C PRO A 108 27.65 0.71 3.08
N ASN A 109 27.60 -0.59 2.85
CA ASN A 109 26.46 -1.24 2.20
C ASN A 109 25.44 -1.68 3.26
N TYR A 110 24.60 -0.75 3.68
CA TYR A 110 23.58 -1.01 4.70
C TYR A 110 22.54 -2.03 4.26
N ILE A 111 22.33 -2.22 2.95
CA ILE A 111 21.38 -3.19 2.39
C ILE A 111 21.80 -4.62 2.79
N ASP A 112 23.05 -4.99 2.50
CA ASP A 112 23.51 -6.36 2.72
C ASP A 112 23.80 -6.66 4.18
N GLU A 113 24.17 -5.63 4.96
CA GLU A 113 24.49 -5.76 6.38
C GLU A 113 23.25 -5.92 7.26
N ASN A 114 22.14 -5.28 6.90
CA ASN A 114 21.01 -5.10 7.79
C ASN A 114 19.74 -5.90 7.41
N LEU A 115 19.65 -6.48 6.22
CA LEU A 115 18.44 -7.21 5.78
C LEU A 115 18.24 -8.50 6.59
N SER A 116 17.05 -8.68 7.14
CA SER A 116 16.64 -9.92 7.83
C SER A 116 16.80 -11.16 6.95
N PRO A 117 17.35 -12.28 7.49
CA PRO A 117 17.42 -13.54 6.75
C PRO A 117 16.04 -14.07 6.31
N TYR A 118 15.03 -13.84 7.11
CA TYR A 118 13.65 -14.22 6.77
C TYR A 118 13.15 -13.47 5.53
N ILE A 119 13.31 -12.16 5.52
CA ILE A 119 12.89 -11.31 4.39
C ILE A 119 13.66 -11.71 3.12
N ARG A 120 14.97 -11.92 3.22
CA ARG A 120 15.79 -12.41 2.10
C ARG A 120 15.25 -13.73 1.55
N ALA A 121 14.89 -14.67 2.42
CA ALA A 121 14.32 -15.96 2.01
C ALA A 121 12.93 -15.83 1.37
N CYS A 122 12.11 -14.86 1.80
CA CYS A 122 10.82 -14.56 1.16
C CYS A 122 11.00 -13.99 -0.26
N PHE A 123 11.94 -13.08 -0.45
CA PHE A 123 12.26 -12.54 -1.77
C PHE A 123 12.91 -13.60 -2.70
N ASP A 124 13.68 -14.55 -2.17
CA ASP A 124 14.19 -15.69 -2.95
C ASP A 124 13.08 -16.60 -3.50
N LYS A 125 11.89 -16.63 -2.88
CA LYS A 125 10.75 -17.45 -3.32
C LYS A 125 9.89 -16.78 -4.40
N MET A 126 10.05 -15.48 -4.64
CA MET A 126 9.28 -14.76 -5.68
C MET A 126 9.63 -15.32 -7.07
N ASP A 127 8.60 -15.62 -7.89
CA ASP A 127 8.79 -16.11 -9.25
C ASP A 127 9.21 -15.01 -10.22
N GLY A 128 10.50 -14.80 -10.35
CA GLY A 128 11.09 -13.83 -11.30
C GLY A 128 11.35 -14.38 -12.69
N LYS A 129 10.84 -15.56 -13.06
CA LYS A 129 11.18 -16.26 -14.33
C LYS A 129 12.68 -16.44 -14.53
N GLY A 130 13.35 -16.90 -13.47
CA GLY A 130 14.79 -17.15 -13.45
C GLY A 130 15.65 -15.96 -13.01
N LYS A 131 15.06 -14.83 -12.65
CA LYS A 131 15.72 -13.72 -11.93
C LYS A 131 15.44 -13.86 -10.44
N ASN A 132 16.45 -13.59 -9.60
CA ASN A 132 16.25 -13.51 -8.16
C ASN A 132 15.77 -12.12 -7.77
N ALA A 133 14.66 -12.03 -7.02
CA ALA A 133 14.10 -10.75 -6.61
C ALA A 133 15.10 -9.91 -5.77
N ASN A 134 15.96 -10.55 -4.97
CA ASN A 134 16.99 -9.87 -4.21
C ASN A 134 18.05 -9.14 -5.06
N ASP A 135 18.20 -9.49 -6.34
CA ASP A 135 19.10 -8.77 -7.25
C ASP A 135 18.48 -7.50 -7.82
N TYR A 136 17.14 -7.34 -7.75
CA TYR A 136 16.36 -6.26 -8.36
C TYR A 136 15.57 -5.42 -7.36
N SER A 137 15.46 -5.89 -6.12
CA SER A 137 14.68 -5.23 -5.07
C SER A 137 15.35 -5.33 -3.71
N VAL A 138 14.98 -4.42 -2.82
CA VAL A 138 15.31 -4.46 -1.39
C VAL A 138 14.02 -4.26 -0.63
N GLY A 139 13.70 -5.16 0.28
CA GLY A 139 12.57 -4.97 1.17
C GLY A 139 12.67 -3.63 1.91
N TYR A 140 11.51 -3.05 2.19
CA TYR A 140 11.38 -1.79 2.92
C TYR A 140 10.63 -2.01 4.23
N MET A 141 9.36 -2.35 4.12
CA MET A 141 8.51 -2.70 5.26
C MET A 141 7.73 -3.96 4.97
N TRP A 142 7.19 -4.57 6.00
CA TRP A 142 6.37 -5.75 5.90
C TRP A 142 5.29 -5.76 6.99
N GLY A 143 4.34 -6.65 6.85
CA GLY A 143 3.30 -6.79 7.87
C GLY A 143 2.39 -7.96 7.60
N THR A 144 1.33 -8.01 8.37
CA THR A 144 0.26 -9.00 8.27
C THR A 144 -1.05 -8.33 7.91
N THR A 145 -1.96 -9.10 7.31
CA THR A 145 -3.36 -8.69 7.19
C THR A 145 -4.18 -9.45 8.22
N GLY A 146 -4.93 -8.71 9.04
CA GLY A 146 -5.68 -9.27 10.17
C GLY A 146 -6.94 -8.48 10.49
N ILE A 147 -7.44 -8.67 11.70
CA ILE A 147 -8.66 -8.03 12.20
C ILE A 147 -8.31 -7.09 13.35
N LEU A 148 -8.46 -5.78 13.12
CA LEU A 148 -8.51 -4.77 14.18
C LEU A 148 -9.93 -4.73 14.73
N TYR A 149 -10.10 -4.81 16.05
CA TYR A 149 -11.42 -4.86 16.67
C TYR A 149 -11.50 -4.10 17.99
N ASN A 150 -12.69 -3.59 18.30
CA ASN A 150 -12.96 -2.90 19.55
C ASN A 150 -13.36 -3.94 20.62
N ALA A 151 -12.51 -4.14 21.64
CA ALA A 151 -12.64 -5.16 22.67
C ALA A 151 -13.90 -4.99 23.55
N LYS A 152 -14.52 -3.81 23.56
CA LYS A 152 -15.79 -3.53 24.24
C LYS A 152 -16.98 -4.23 23.58
N TYR A 153 -16.94 -4.43 22.26
CA TYR A 153 -18.07 -4.93 21.46
C TYR A 153 -17.83 -6.30 20.84
N VAL A 154 -16.55 -6.63 20.57
CA VAL A 154 -16.12 -7.85 19.88
C VAL A 154 -15.24 -8.65 20.84
N THR A 155 -15.52 -9.93 21.00
CA THR A 155 -14.69 -10.84 21.82
C THR A 155 -13.50 -11.35 21.01
N ASP A 156 -12.44 -11.78 21.71
CA ASP A 156 -11.25 -12.39 21.10
C ASP A 156 -11.63 -13.64 20.28
N GLU A 157 -12.64 -14.43 20.72
CA GLU A 157 -13.15 -15.59 20.00
C GLU A 157 -13.84 -15.17 18.67
N GLU A 158 -14.66 -14.11 18.69
CA GLU A 158 -15.31 -13.59 17.48
C GLU A 158 -14.26 -13.06 16.48
N ALA A 159 -13.22 -12.38 16.95
CA ALA A 159 -12.14 -11.84 16.11
C ALA A 159 -11.15 -12.92 15.63
N SER A 160 -11.14 -14.12 16.20
CA SER A 160 -10.20 -15.19 15.85
C SER A 160 -10.49 -15.89 14.52
N THR A 161 -11.49 -15.47 13.78
CA THR A 161 -11.92 -16.05 12.48
C THR A 161 -12.35 -14.98 11.50
N TRP A 162 -12.09 -15.21 10.21
CA TRP A 162 -12.56 -14.32 9.14
C TRP A 162 -14.09 -14.22 9.07
N ASP A 163 -14.85 -15.13 9.68
CA ASP A 163 -16.32 -15.05 9.77
C ASP A 163 -16.81 -13.82 10.57
N VAL A 164 -15.95 -13.14 11.31
CA VAL A 164 -16.31 -11.90 12.01
C VAL A 164 -16.87 -10.84 11.06
N VAL A 165 -16.35 -10.77 9.80
CA VAL A 165 -16.80 -9.78 8.80
C VAL A 165 -18.20 -10.05 8.25
N LYS A 166 -18.77 -11.23 8.50
CA LYS A 166 -20.16 -11.56 8.13
C LYS A 166 -21.10 -11.76 9.33
N ASN A 167 -20.64 -11.38 10.54
CA ASN A 167 -21.47 -11.46 11.72
C ASN A 167 -22.48 -10.29 11.76
N PRO A 168 -23.81 -10.56 11.68
CA PRO A 168 -24.83 -9.51 11.64
C PRO A 168 -24.91 -8.67 12.91
N LYS A 169 -24.31 -9.13 14.02
CA LYS A 169 -24.14 -8.35 15.26
C LYS A 169 -23.39 -7.03 15.00
N PHE A 170 -22.52 -7.00 14.01
CA PHE A 170 -21.66 -5.87 13.70
C PHE A 170 -22.08 -5.10 12.42
N ALA A 171 -23.32 -5.31 11.93
CA ALA A 171 -23.83 -4.61 10.76
C ALA A 171 -23.67 -3.09 10.89
N ASP A 172 -23.26 -2.43 9.81
CA ASP A 172 -22.94 -1.00 9.74
C ASP A 172 -21.80 -0.55 10.70
N ARG A 173 -20.97 -1.51 11.16
CA ARG A 173 -19.81 -1.29 12.02
C ARG A 173 -18.56 -2.05 11.54
N ILE A 174 -18.60 -2.61 10.36
CA ILE A 174 -17.50 -3.35 9.74
C ILE A 174 -16.87 -2.48 8.65
N PHE A 175 -15.57 -2.26 8.76
CA PHE A 175 -14.76 -1.63 7.73
C PHE A 175 -13.85 -2.67 7.09
N ILE A 176 -13.61 -2.57 5.80
CA ILE A 176 -12.80 -3.52 5.04
C ILE A 176 -11.92 -2.72 4.08
N LYS A 177 -10.63 -3.08 3.99
CA LYS A 177 -9.71 -2.51 3.02
C LYS A 177 -10.26 -2.53 1.60
N ASP A 178 -10.18 -1.41 0.89
CA ASP A 178 -10.53 -1.32 -0.53
C ASP A 178 -9.44 -1.89 -1.43
N SER A 179 -9.01 -3.09 -1.11
CA SER A 179 -8.01 -3.84 -1.85
C SER A 179 -8.58 -5.19 -2.25
N ALA A 180 -8.75 -5.39 -3.56
CA ALA A 180 -9.24 -6.65 -4.11
C ALA A 180 -8.31 -7.81 -3.74
N ARG A 181 -7.00 -7.57 -3.76
CA ARG A 181 -5.95 -8.55 -3.47
C ARG A 181 -6.02 -9.00 -2.01
N ASP A 182 -5.81 -8.06 -1.08
CA ASP A 182 -5.75 -8.38 0.35
C ASP A 182 -7.03 -9.07 0.85
N VAL A 183 -8.20 -8.52 0.48
CA VAL A 183 -9.47 -9.11 0.91
C VAL A 183 -9.71 -10.50 0.33
N TYR A 184 -9.43 -10.68 -0.96
CA TYR A 184 -9.57 -12.00 -1.59
C TYR A 184 -8.63 -13.03 -0.94
N SER A 185 -7.37 -12.66 -0.71
CA SER A 185 -6.36 -13.55 -0.13
C SER A 185 -6.78 -14.07 1.24
N GLN A 186 -7.39 -13.23 2.09
CA GLN A 186 -7.89 -13.65 3.38
C GLN A 186 -9.14 -14.54 3.25
N LEU A 187 -10.08 -14.13 2.41
CA LEU A 187 -11.36 -14.82 2.30
C LEU A 187 -11.25 -16.17 1.57
N ILE A 188 -10.30 -16.36 0.66
CA ILE A 188 -10.07 -17.66 0.05
C ILE A 188 -9.54 -18.68 1.06
N LEU A 189 -8.72 -18.26 2.04
CA LEU A 189 -8.28 -19.12 3.14
C LEU A 189 -9.49 -19.60 3.96
N LYS A 190 -10.43 -18.69 4.26
CA LYS A 190 -11.68 -19.02 4.94
C LYS A 190 -12.56 -19.95 4.13
N VAL A 191 -12.80 -19.64 2.87
CA VAL A 191 -13.66 -20.45 1.97
C VAL A 191 -13.10 -21.86 1.79
N LYS A 192 -11.77 -22.01 1.80
CA LYS A 192 -11.06 -23.29 1.64
C LYS A 192 -10.60 -23.94 2.93
N GLU A 193 -10.97 -23.42 4.11
CA GLU A 193 -10.47 -23.92 5.40
C GLU A 193 -10.59 -25.44 5.57
N GLN A 194 -11.69 -26.02 5.11
CA GLN A 194 -11.91 -27.48 5.21
C GLN A 194 -11.01 -28.28 4.23
N ASP A 195 -10.74 -27.73 3.04
CA ASP A 195 -9.85 -28.36 2.07
C ASP A 195 -8.39 -28.23 2.51
N ILE A 196 -8.02 -27.11 3.13
CA ILE A 196 -6.70 -26.89 3.75
C ILE A 196 -6.52 -27.89 4.91
N ALA A 197 -7.47 -27.96 5.82
CA ALA A 197 -7.43 -28.88 6.97
C ALA A 197 -7.39 -30.35 6.56
N ALA A 198 -8.02 -30.70 5.43
CA ALA A 198 -7.99 -32.05 4.85
C ALA A 198 -6.71 -32.34 4.02
N GLY A 199 -5.80 -31.38 3.88
CA GLY A 199 -4.56 -31.51 3.09
C GLY A 199 -4.79 -31.63 1.57
N LYS A 200 -5.97 -31.20 1.07
CA LYS A 200 -6.26 -31.22 -0.37
C LYS A 200 -5.61 -30.06 -1.12
N VAL A 201 -5.39 -28.94 -0.43
CA VAL A 201 -4.74 -27.75 -0.94
C VAL A 201 -3.95 -27.09 0.20
N THR A 202 -2.82 -26.45 -0.11
CA THR A 202 -2.09 -25.63 0.85
C THR A 202 -2.42 -24.16 0.69
N MET A 203 -2.14 -23.34 1.72
CA MET A 203 -2.26 -21.89 1.64
C MET A 203 -1.40 -21.31 0.52
N ASP A 204 -0.14 -21.74 0.42
CA ASP A 204 0.79 -21.30 -0.64
C ASP A 204 0.27 -21.63 -2.05
N GLN A 205 -0.39 -22.80 -2.24
CA GLN A 205 -1.01 -23.13 -3.53
C GLN A 205 -2.13 -22.15 -3.88
N LEU A 206 -2.93 -21.70 -2.91
CA LEU A 206 -4.00 -20.71 -3.13
C LEU A 206 -3.43 -19.32 -3.42
N MET A 207 -2.28 -18.98 -2.86
CA MET A 207 -1.62 -17.71 -3.13
C MET A 207 -0.88 -17.70 -4.48
N ASN A 208 -0.38 -18.84 -4.93
CA ASN A 208 0.30 -18.98 -6.23
C ASN A 208 -0.66 -19.11 -7.42
N PHE A 209 -1.89 -19.56 -7.17
CA PHE A 209 -2.86 -19.78 -8.24
C PHE A 209 -4.29 -19.61 -7.74
N THR A 210 -5.10 -18.90 -8.51
CA THR A 210 -6.54 -18.83 -8.30
C THR A 210 -7.29 -19.28 -9.57
N SER A 211 -8.40 -19.98 -9.38
CA SER A 211 -9.27 -20.43 -10.47
C SER A 211 -10.56 -19.59 -10.54
N ASP A 212 -11.27 -19.69 -11.67
CA ASP A 212 -12.60 -19.08 -11.82
C ASP A 212 -13.59 -19.59 -10.76
N ALA A 213 -13.46 -20.86 -10.35
CA ALA A 213 -14.28 -21.46 -9.30
C ALA A 213 -13.96 -20.87 -7.91
N ASP A 214 -12.68 -20.59 -7.62
CA ASP A 214 -12.25 -19.99 -6.37
C ASP A 214 -12.71 -18.52 -6.28
N ILE A 215 -12.56 -17.77 -7.38
CA ILE A 215 -13.06 -16.39 -7.49
C ILE A 215 -14.58 -16.35 -7.26
N ALA A 216 -15.33 -17.26 -7.89
CA ALA A 216 -16.77 -17.33 -7.72
C ALA A 216 -17.18 -17.71 -6.28
N ALA A 217 -16.43 -18.58 -5.61
CA ALA A 217 -16.71 -18.98 -4.24
C ALA A 217 -16.49 -17.82 -3.25
N VAL A 218 -15.43 -17.01 -3.44
CA VAL A 218 -15.21 -15.79 -2.64
C VAL A 218 -16.25 -14.73 -2.96
N GLU A 219 -16.64 -14.57 -4.24
CA GLU A 219 -17.72 -13.62 -4.63
C GLU A 219 -19.04 -14.00 -3.94
N GLU A 220 -19.36 -15.28 -3.83
CA GLU A 220 -20.56 -15.74 -3.11
C GLU A 220 -20.47 -15.44 -1.61
N TYR A 221 -19.32 -15.69 -0.99
CA TYR A 221 -19.09 -15.32 0.41
C TYR A 221 -19.26 -13.79 0.63
N MET A 222 -18.73 -12.99 -0.27
CA MET A 222 -18.81 -11.52 -0.18
C MET A 222 -20.24 -10.98 -0.33
N LYS A 223 -21.18 -11.72 -0.93
CA LYS A 223 -22.61 -11.33 -0.96
C LYS A 223 -23.24 -11.31 0.43
N GLU A 224 -22.77 -12.15 1.34
CA GLU A 224 -23.21 -12.15 2.75
C GLU A 224 -22.52 -11.03 3.54
N VAL A 225 -21.27 -10.72 3.25
CA VAL A 225 -20.46 -9.68 3.92
C VAL A 225 -20.95 -8.27 3.56
N LYS A 226 -21.13 -8.00 2.26
CA LYS A 226 -21.42 -6.68 1.71
C LYS A 226 -22.57 -5.91 2.41
N PRO A 227 -23.73 -6.51 2.73
CA PRO A 227 -24.82 -5.81 3.39
C PRO A 227 -24.48 -5.32 4.81
N LEU A 228 -23.40 -5.82 5.41
CA LEU A 228 -22.98 -5.53 6.78
C LEU A 228 -21.87 -4.46 6.83
N VAL A 229 -21.22 -4.19 5.69
CA VAL A 229 -20.06 -3.29 5.60
C VAL A 229 -20.51 -1.83 5.71
N ALA A 230 -19.93 -1.11 6.67
CA ALA A 230 -20.10 0.33 6.85
C ALA A 230 -19.30 1.11 5.80
N GLY A 231 -18.13 0.63 5.40
CA GLY A 231 -17.28 1.30 4.40
C GLY A 231 -16.16 0.42 3.86
N TRP A 232 -15.88 0.61 2.58
CA TRP A 232 -14.66 0.17 1.93
C TRP A 232 -13.63 1.29 2.09
N GLU A 233 -12.49 1.00 2.67
CA GLU A 233 -11.55 2.04 3.10
C GLU A 233 -10.12 1.75 2.59
N ALA A 234 -9.42 2.80 2.19
CA ALA A 234 -8.01 2.69 1.84
C ALA A 234 -7.11 3.05 3.05
N ASP A 235 -7.53 4.07 3.83
CA ASP A 235 -6.73 4.60 4.94
C ASP A 235 -7.58 5.04 6.14
N PHE A 236 -8.79 5.56 5.92
CA PHE A 236 -9.62 6.16 6.98
C PHE A 236 -10.22 5.15 7.99
N GLY A 237 -10.12 3.85 7.75
CA GLY A 237 -10.71 2.82 8.63
C GLY A 237 -10.14 2.86 10.04
N LYS A 238 -8.84 3.07 10.19
CA LYS A 238 -8.16 3.22 11.47
C LYS A 238 -8.76 4.35 12.33
N ASP A 239 -9.04 5.53 11.73
CA ASP A 239 -9.68 6.64 12.41
C ASP A 239 -11.12 6.31 12.88
N GLN A 240 -11.87 5.55 12.05
CA GLN A 240 -13.21 5.11 12.42
C GLN A 240 -13.20 4.18 13.64
N MET A 241 -12.17 3.36 13.77
CA MET A 241 -11.98 2.48 14.93
C MET A 241 -11.66 3.29 16.19
N VAL A 242 -10.73 4.23 16.12
CA VAL A 242 -10.37 5.15 17.23
C VAL A 242 -11.59 5.94 17.72
N GLN A 243 -12.48 6.36 16.81
CA GLN A 243 -13.70 7.12 17.14
C GLN A 243 -14.89 6.25 17.59
N GLU A 244 -14.72 4.93 17.78
CA GLU A 244 -15.78 3.95 18.07
C GLU A 244 -16.92 3.93 17.03
N LEU A 245 -16.67 4.39 15.80
CA LEU A 245 -17.61 4.29 14.69
C LEU A 245 -17.53 2.94 13.98
N GLY A 246 -16.39 2.25 14.05
CA GLY A 246 -16.17 0.87 13.65
C GLY A 246 -16.01 -0.05 14.87
N TYR A 247 -16.38 -1.32 14.71
CA TYR A 247 -16.14 -2.36 15.71
C TYR A 247 -15.22 -3.44 15.19
N VAL A 248 -15.18 -3.62 13.87
CA VAL A 248 -14.34 -4.59 13.16
C VAL A 248 -13.73 -3.91 11.94
N ASN A 249 -12.44 -4.03 11.73
CA ASN A 249 -11.76 -3.61 10.51
C ASN A 249 -10.82 -4.72 10.03
N LEU A 250 -11.07 -5.25 8.83
CA LEU A 250 -10.08 -6.06 8.11
C LEU A 250 -9.03 -5.10 7.56
N THR A 251 -7.82 -5.16 8.13
CA THR A 251 -6.79 -4.14 7.89
C THR A 251 -5.38 -4.70 8.03
N TRP A 252 -4.40 -3.87 7.71
CA TRP A 252 -2.98 -4.15 7.83
C TRP A 252 -2.48 -3.91 9.26
N SER A 253 -1.43 -4.63 9.66
CA SER A 253 -0.89 -4.58 11.02
C SER A 253 -0.39 -3.20 11.43
N GLY A 254 0.24 -2.43 10.52
CA GLY A 254 0.70 -1.08 10.83
C GLY A 254 -0.44 -0.12 11.15
N ASP A 255 -1.51 -0.11 10.34
CA ASP A 255 -2.73 0.64 10.67
C ASP A 255 -3.33 0.18 11.99
N GLY A 256 -3.24 -1.14 12.30
CA GLY A 256 -3.68 -1.72 13.55
C GLY A 256 -2.90 -1.17 14.75
N VAL A 257 -1.58 -1.11 14.68
CA VAL A 257 -0.72 -0.57 15.75
C VAL A 257 -1.03 0.90 15.98
N TRP A 258 -1.00 1.71 14.91
CA TRP A 258 -1.31 3.14 14.99
C TRP A 258 -2.69 3.37 15.65
N ALA A 259 -3.71 2.62 15.22
CA ALA A 259 -5.05 2.76 15.79
C ALA A 259 -5.14 2.32 17.26
N ILE A 260 -4.41 1.30 17.67
CA ILE A 260 -4.35 0.83 19.06
C ILE A 260 -3.74 1.93 19.95
N GLU A 261 -2.64 2.54 19.52
CA GLU A 261 -1.96 3.60 20.25
C GLU A 261 -2.83 4.86 20.38
N GLU A 262 -3.37 5.37 19.27
CA GLU A 262 -4.25 6.55 19.26
C GLU A 262 -5.55 6.30 20.08
N ALA A 263 -6.11 5.09 20.01
CA ALA A 263 -7.30 4.73 20.76
C ALA A 263 -7.05 4.71 22.26
N ALA A 264 -5.87 4.27 22.70
CA ALA A 264 -5.49 4.26 24.12
C ALA A 264 -5.47 5.67 24.71
N GLU A 265 -5.03 6.68 23.97
CA GLU A 265 -5.02 8.09 24.39
C GLU A 265 -6.44 8.64 24.67
N VAL A 266 -7.46 8.09 24.02
CA VAL A 266 -8.87 8.50 24.21
C VAL A 266 -9.67 7.50 25.03
N GLY A 267 -9.03 6.47 25.60
CA GLY A 267 -9.64 5.49 26.49
C GLY A 267 -10.48 4.41 25.77
N VAL A 268 -10.20 4.16 24.48
CA VAL A 268 -10.80 3.09 23.68
C VAL A 268 -9.83 1.93 23.60
N GLU A 269 -10.29 0.71 23.92
CA GLU A 269 -9.48 -0.50 23.85
C GLU A 269 -9.66 -1.18 22.50
N LEU A 270 -8.68 -1.03 21.62
CA LEU A 270 -8.59 -1.77 20.36
C LEU A 270 -7.58 -2.91 20.51
N ARG A 271 -7.81 -3.99 19.76
CA ARG A 271 -6.92 -5.15 19.66
C ARG A 271 -6.82 -5.62 18.24
N TYR A 272 -5.73 -6.35 17.94
CA TYR A 272 -5.49 -6.93 16.62
C TYR A 272 -5.42 -8.46 16.73
N ALA A 273 -6.09 -9.17 15.82
CA ALA A 273 -6.11 -10.62 15.79
C ALA A 273 -5.68 -11.16 14.42
N LEU A 274 -4.91 -12.24 14.46
CA LEU A 274 -4.54 -13.05 13.30
C LEU A 274 -5.47 -14.26 13.25
N PRO A 275 -6.42 -14.34 12.30
CA PRO A 275 -7.41 -15.42 12.25
C PRO A 275 -6.83 -16.81 12.12
N LYS A 276 -7.51 -17.79 12.73
CA LYS A 276 -7.04 -19.18 12.83
C LYS A 276 -6.99 -19.93 11.49
N GLU A 277 -7.75 -19.51 10.51
CA GLU A 277 -7.76 -20.09 9.16
C GLU A 277 -6.47 -19.82 8.38
N GLY A 278 -5.61 -18.96 8.92
CA GLY A 278 -4.42 -18.43 8.26
C GLY A 278 -4.63 -16.99 7.81
N PHE A 279 -3.55 -16.36 7.43
CA PHE A 279 -3.49 -14.95 7.01
C PHE A 279 -2.30 -14.75 6.06
N THR A 280 -2.28 -13.61 5.36
CA THR A 280 -1.14 -13.26 4.53
C THR A 280 -0.13 -12.40 5.28
N VAL A 281 1.14 -12.66 4.98
CA VAL A 281 2.23 -11.71 5.16
C VAL A 281 2.50 -11.05 3.81
N TRP A 282 2.75 -9.75 3.81
CA TRP A 282 3.08 -8.98 2.63
C TRP A 282 4.37 -8.20 2.85
N PHE A 283 5.05 -7.90 1.76
CA PHE A 283 6.34 -7.21 1.76
C PHE A 283 6.32 -6.11 0.72
N ASP A 284 6.64 -4.90 1.12
CA ASP A 284 6.93 -3.82 0.20
C ASP A 284 8.42 -3.67 0.01
N GLY A 285 8.84 -3.32 -1.18
CA GLY A 285 10.26 -3.24 -1.49
C GLY A 285 10.60 -2.18 -2.52
N TRP A 286 11.76 -1.55 -2.31
CA TRP A 286 12.33 -0.59 -3.24
C TRP A 286 12.84 -1.29 -4.49
N VAL A 287 12.43 -0.78 -5.65
CA VAL A 287 12.87 -1.23 -6.98
C VAL A 287 13.29 -0.05 -7.83
N ILE A 288 14.15 -0.31 -8.83
CA ILE A 288 14.55 0.65 -9.86
C ILE A 288 13.83 0.27 -11.15
N PRO A 289 12.82 1.03 -11.60
CA PRO A 289 12.10 0.73 -12.83
C PRO A 289 12.97 0.87 -14.07
N LYS A 290 12.60 0.15 -15.12
CA LYS A 290 13.31 0.12 -16.42
C LYS A 290 13.56 1.50 -17.05
N TYR A 291 12.68 2.45 -16.81
CA TYR A 291 12.74 3.79 -17.41
C TYR A 291 13.43 4.83 -16.51
N ALA A 292 14.03 4.40 -15.41
CA ALA A 292 14.79 5.25 -14.50
C ALA A 292 15.92 5.98 -15.23
N GLN A 293 16.13 7.25 -14.88
CA GLN A 293 17.14 8.11 -15.49
C GLN A 293 18.33 8.37 -14.56
N ASN A 294 18.11 8.28 -13.23
CA ASN A 294 19.14 8.51 -12.21
C ASN A 294 19.34 7.26 -11.33
N THR A 295 19.79 6.17 -11.93
CA THR A 295 19.97 4.87 -11.25
C THR A 295 21.03 4.91 -10.15
N LYS A 296 22.03 5.80 -10.22
CA LYS A 296 23.04 5.99 -9.17
C LYS A 296 22.37 6.54 -7.91
N ALA A 297 21.66 7.66 -8.01
CA ALA A 297 20.98 8.22 -6.84
C ALA A 297 19.88 7.28 -6.32
N ALA A 298 19.20 6.53 -7.21
CA ALA A 298 18.24 5.49 -6.83
C ALA A 298 18.88 4.40 -5.95
N SER A 299 20.04 3.87 -6.33
CA SER A 299 20.76 2.87 -5.51
C SER A 299 21.19 3.45 -4.16
N TYR A 300 21.68 4.69 -4.14
CA TYR A 300 22.04 5.38 -2.89
C TYR A 300 20.82 5.66 -2.00
N TRP A 301 19.66 5.99 -2.59
CA TRP A 301 18.41 6.13 -1.84
C TRP A 301 18.05 4.83 -1.11
N ILE A 302 18.06 3.72 -1.83
CA ILE A 302 17.76 2.40 -1.25
C ILE A 302 18.74 2.05 -0.13
N ASN A 303 20.03 2.33 -0.33
CA ASN A 303 21.04 2.12 0.70
C ASN A 303 20.83 3.04 1.92
N PHE A 304 20.51 4.29 1.71
CA PHE A 304 20.21 5.25 2.77
C PHE A 304 18.97 4.84 3.59
N MET A 305 17.91 4.39 2.92
CA MET A 305 16.68 3.90 3.56
C MET A 305 16.90 2.60 4.36
N SER A 306 18.02 1.90 4.15
CA SER A 306 18.44 0.70 4.89
C SER A 306 19.35 1.01 6.10
N ARG A 307 19.67 2.27 6.37
CA ARG A 307 20.44 2.70 7.56
C ARG A 307 19.59 2.45 8.81
N PRO A 308 20.14 1.85 9.89
CA PRO A 308 19.37 1.57 11.10
C PRO A 308 18.66 2.79 11.71
N ASP A 309 19.34 3.95 11.76
CA ASP A 309 18.79 5.19 12.29
C ASP A 309 17.61 5.73 11.46
N ILE A 310 17.67 5.59 10.13
CA ILE A 310 16.57 5.96 9.20
C ILE A 310 15.42 4.95 9.30
N VAL A 311 15.76 3.67 9.44
CA VAL A 311 14.77 2.59 9.63
C VAL A 311 13.95 2.84 10.88
N VAL A 312 14.57 3.12 12.03
CA VAL A 312 13.86 3.38 13.29
C VAL A 312 12.88 4.53 13.13
N ARG A 313 13.31 5.66 12.58
CA ARG A 313 12.44 6.83 12.36
C ARG A 313 11.24 6.52 11.46
N ASN A 314 11.46 5.77 10.38
CA ASN A 314 10.37 5.41 9.49
C ASN A 314 9.36 4.46 10.16
N VAL A 315 9.80 3.54 11.00
CA VAL A 315 8.91 2.65 11.78
C VAL A 315 8.10 3.45 12.80
N GLU A 316 8.75 4.36 13.53
CA GLU A 316 8.08 5.24 14.52
C GLU A 316 7.03 6.14 13.87
N GLU A 317 7.30 6.69 12.68
CA GLU A 317 6.37 7.57 11.96
C GLU A 317 5.18 6.80 11.37
N THR A 318 5.44 5.61 10.81
CA THR A 318 4.45 4.90 10.01
C THR A 318 3.66 3.82 10.77
N GLY A 319 4.19 3.34 11.91
CA GLY A 319 3.66 2.20 12.65
C GLY A 319 3.89 0.84 11.97
N TYR A 320 4.62 0.80 10.82
CA TYR A 320 4.91 -0.45 10.10
C TYR A 320 6.28 -1.00 10.47
N VAL A 321 6.45 -2.32 10.34
CA VAL A 321 7.71 -3.01 10.65
C VAL A 321 8.65 -2.98 9.46
N SER A 322 9.92 -2.62 9.74
CA SER A 322 10.98 -2.69 8.75
C SER A 322 11.44 -4.12 8.50
N VAL A 323 11.98 -4.34 7.31
CA VAL A 323 12.68 -5.58 6.91
C VAL A 323 14.06 -5.75 7.56
N SER A 324 14.52 -4.76 8.32
CA SER A 324 15.86 -4.77 8.92
C SER A 324 15.94 -5.74 10.09
N GLY A 325 16.93 -6.63 10.03
CA GLY A 325 17.34 -7.51 11.14
C GLY A 325 18.49 -6.93 11.96
N ALA A 326 18.84 -5.65 11.80
CA ALA A 326 19.94 -5.01 12.50
C ALA A 326 19.75 -5.02 14.02
N PRO A 327 20.84 -5.24 14.81
CA PRO A 327 20.74 -5.21 16.26
C PRO A 327 20.20 -3.89 16.83
N GLU A 328 20.56 -2.76 16.22
CA GLU A 328 20.11 -1.41 16.62
C GLU A 328 18.60 -1.25 16.44
N VAL A 329 18.03 -1.80 15.36
CA VAL A 329 16.59 -1.79 15.11
C VAL A 329 15.87 -2.67 16.13
N ARG A 330 16.40 -3.89 16.40
CA ARG A 330 15.85 -4.76 17.44
C ARG A 330 15.85 -4.08 18.80
N GLU A 331 16.97 -3.43 19.19
CA GLU A 331 17.09 -2.74 20.48
C GLU A 331 16.03 -1.61 20.61
N ALA A 332 15.81 -0.85 19.52
CA ALA A 332 14.83 0.25 19.50
C ALA A 332 13.39 -0.23 19.72
N PHE A 333 13.05 -1.45 19.26
CA PHE A 333 11.69 -2.01 19.37
C PHE A 333 11.56 -3.12 20.42
N THR A 334 12.57 -3.32 21.28
CA THR A 334 12.46 -4.15 22.48
C THR A 334 11.79 -3.35 23.60
N ASP A 335 10.68 -3.88 24.13
CA ASP A 335 9.91 -3.25 25.19
C ASP A 335 9.51 -4.30 26.24
N GLU A 336 10.00 -4.15 27.48
CA GLU A 336 9.77 -5.08 28.58
C GLU A 336 8.30 -5.12 29.07
N GLU A 337 7.45 -4.24 28.59
CA GLU A 337 6.00 -4.29 28.86
C GLU A 337 5.30 -5.43 28.11
N TYR A 338 5.91 -5.91 27.02
CA TYR A 338 5.40 -7.06 26.27
C TYR A 338 5.97 -8.38 26.77
N GLU A 339 5.18 -9.45 26.68
CA GLU A 339 5.68 -10.82 26.92
C GLU A 339 6.70 -11.23 25.85
N PRO A 340 7.74 -11.99 26.22
CA PRO A 340 8.72 -12.47 25.26
C PRO A 340 8.11 -13.40 24.21
N ILE A 341 8.43 -13.15 22.93
CA ILE A 341 7.98 -13.94 21.77
C ILE A 341 9.18 -14.51 20.99
N ASP A 342 8.98 -15.62 20.28
CA ASP A 342 10.04 -16.24 19.47
C ASP A 342 10.19 -15.54 18.12
N LEU A 343 11.22 -14.70 18.01
CA LEU A 343 11.60 -13.98 16.78
C LEU A 343 12.86 -14.57 16.11
N SER A 344 13.19 -15.82 16.39
CA SER A 344 14.37 -16.50 15.81
C SER A 344 14.32 -16.61 14.27
N TYR A 345 13.15 -16.49 13.67
CA TYR A 345 12.98 -16.47 12.23
C TYR A 345 13.44 -15.15 11.61
N PHE A 346 13.28 -14.03 12.34
CA PHE A 346 13.48 -12.67 11.82
C PHE A 346 14.86 -12.13 12.17
N PHE A 347 15.25 -12.23 13.44
CA PHE A 347 16.57 -11.81 13.93
C PHE A 347 17.56 -12.97 13.95
N SER A 348 18.73 -12.77 14.53
CA SER A 348 19.73 -13.82 14.69
C SER A 348 19.20 -14.97 15.55
N PRO A 349 19.49 -16.26 15.19
CA PRO A 349 19.05 -17.43 15.96
C PRO A 349 19.47 -17.44 17.44
N ALA A 350 20.45 -16.61 17.82
CA ALA A 350 20.90 -16.49 19.21
C ALA A 350 19.87 -15.78 20.12
N ASP A 351 18.92 -15.05 19.54
CA ASP A 351 17.97 -14.19 20.28
C ASP A 351 16.53 -14.63 19.98
N THR A 352 16.13 -15.76 20.57
CA THR A 352 14.82 -16.35 20.33
C THR A 352 13.67 -15.70 21.13
N ALA A 353 13.97 -15.16 22.31
CA ALA A 353 12.96 -14.55 23.18
C ALA A 353 13.18 -13.04 23.24
N VAL A 354 12.35 -12.29 22.52
CA VAL A 354 12.38 -10.83 22.44
C VAL A 354 11.07 -10.27 22.96
N CYS A 355 11.12 -9.34 23.91
CA CYS A 355 9.97 -8.58 24.35
C CYS A 355 9.65 -7.51 23.28
N ALA A 356 8.64 -7.76 22.46
CA ALA A 356 8.25 -6.86 21.38
C ALA A 356 6.74 -6.88 21.16
N ASN A 357 6.21 -5.81 20.55
CA ASN A 357 4.80 -5.73 20.19
C ASN A 357 4.43 -6.86 19.20
N PRO A 358 3.54 -7.83 19.60
CA PRO A 358 3.22 -8.99 18.77
C PRO A 358 2.41 -8.63 17.50
N VAL A 359 1.89 -7.42 17.38
CA VAL A 359 1.23 -6.94 16.16
C VAL A 359 2.28 -6.52 15.12
N LEU A 360 3.38 -5.92 15.56
CA LEU A 360 4.53 -5.58 14.71
C LEU A 360 5.33 -6.84 14.35
N TYR A 361 5.70 -7.61 15.36
CA TYR A 361 6.53 -8.81 15.23
C TYR A 361 5.73 -10.04 15.67
N PRO A 362 4.97 -10.71 14.77
CA PRO A 362 4.26 -11.93 15.12
C PRO A 362 5.20 -13.01 15.63
N ASP A 363 4.73 -13.82 16.59
CA ASP A 363 5.47 -14.99 17.07
C ASP A 363 5.75 -15.97 15.91
N LYS A 364 6.82 -16.74 16.03
CA LYS A 364 7.18 -17.76 15.04
C LYS A 364 6.04 -18.73 14.74
N ALA A 365 5.28 -19.13 15.75
CA ALA A 365 4.11 -20.01 15.56
C ALA A 365 3.01 -19.35 14.71
N ASP A 366 2.86 -18.03 14.77
CA ASP A 366 1.94 -17.30 13.91
C ASP A 366 2.49 -17.27 12.47
N ILE A 367 3.76 -16.98 12.29
CA ILE A 367 4.39 -16.99 10.96
C ILE A 367 4.31 -18.36 10.28
N GLU A 368 4.42 -19.46 11.02
CA GLU A 368 4.29 -20.83 10.47
C GLU A 368 2.89 -21.14 9.93
N ARG A 369 1.86 -20.38 10.30
CA ARG A 369 0.49 -20.46 9.77
C ARG A 369 0.12 -19.31 8.84
N SER A 370 1.08 -18.54 8.37
CA SER A 370 0.94 -17.50 7.35
C SER A 370 1.31 -17.98 5.96
N THR A 371 0.98 -17.19 4.96
CA THR A 371 1.40 -17.39 3.58
C THR A 371 1.72 -16.06 2.92
N GLN A 372 2.60 -16.05 1.93
CA GLN A 372 2.97 -14.86 1.16
C GLN A 372 2.07 -14.73 -0.06
N GLU A 373 1.77 -13.50 -0.47
CA GLU A 373 1.04 -13.22 -1.70
C GLU A 373 1.96 -13.32 -2.93
N HIS A 374 1.40 -13.86 -4.04
CA HIS A 374 2.08 -14.00 -5.32
C HIS A 374 1.28 -13.40 -6.48
N ASP A 375 1.90 -13.12 -7.61
CA ASP A 375 1.18 -12.65 -8.79
C ASP A 375 0.36 -13.75 -9.43
N TRP A 376 -0.94 -13.50 -9.64
CA TRP A 376 -1.86 -14.44 -10.32
C TRP A 376 -1.92 -14.22 -11.83
N GLY A 377 -1.02 -13.45 -12.41
CA GLY A 377 -0.94 -13.21 -13.84
C GLY A 377 -2.26 -12.68 -14.41
N GLU A 378 -2.77 -13.35 -15.44
CA GLU A 378 -4.03 -12.97 -16.13
C GLU A 378 -5.27 -13.07 -15.24
N ASN A 379 -5.26 -13.90 -14.21
CA ASN A 379 -6.39 -14.01 -13.28
C ASN A 379 -6.57 -12.77 -12.38
N THR A 380 -5.55 -11.93 -12.25
CA THR A 380 -5.67 -10.64 -11.55
C THR A 380 -6.77 -9.76 -12.17
N ALA A 381 -6.92 -9.76 -13.50
CA ALA A 381 -7.99 -9.00 -14.15
C ALA A 381 -9.39 -9.50 -13.75
N LYS A 382 -9.57 -10.82 -13.66
CA LYS A 382 -10.84 -11.44 -13.22
C LYS A 382 -11.17 -11.12 -11.77
N LEU A 383 -10.13 -11.06 -10.91
CA LEU A 383 -10.28 -10.65 -9.52
C LEU A 383 -10.77 -9.20 -9.40
N ILE A 384 -10.16 -8.27 -10.16
CA ILE A 384 -10.57 -6.87 -10.20
C ILE A 384 -12.00 -6.72 -10.73
N GLU A 385 -12.39 -7.51 -11.74
CA GLU A 385 -13.78 -7.55 -12.23
C GLU A 385 -14.75 -8.05 -11.16
N MET A 386 -14.41 -9.12 -10.44
CA MET A 386 -15.19 -9.62 -9.30
C MET A 386 -15.34 -8.55 -8.24
N TRP A 387 -14.24 -7.89 -7.84
CA TRP A 387 -14.24 -6.81 -6.86
C TRP A 387 -15.16 -5.66 -7.27
N SER A 388 -15.11 -5.27 -8.55
CA SER A 388 -15.98 -4.24 -9.11
C SER A 388 -17.45 -4.65 -9.03
N ARG A 389 -17.81 -5.93 -9.28
CA ARG A 389 -19.18 -6.44 -9.09
C ARG A 389 -19.60 -6.41 -7.63
N VAL A 390 -18.73 -6.86 -6.72
CA VAL A 390 -19.00 -6.82 -5.28
C VAL A 390 -19.28 -5.39 -4.82
N LYS A 391 -18.49 -4.41 -5.23
CA LYS A 391 -18.67 -2.99 -4.84
C LYS A 391 -19.79 -2.29 -5.60
N GLY A 392 -19.95 -2.56 -6.89
CA GLY A 392 -20.77 -1.78 -7.82
C GLY A 392 -22.29 -1.86 -7.63
N ASP A 393 -22.81 -2.93 -7.03
CA ASP A 393 -24.26 -3.14 -6.87
C ASP A 393 -24.96 -2.23 -5.84
N ASN A 394 -24.25 -1.25 -5.25
CA ASN A 394 -24.85 -0.28 -4.32
C ASN A 394 -25.62 0.87 -5.02
N ALA A 395 -25.45 1.06 -6.32
CA ALA A 395 -26.29 1.98 -7.08
C ALA A 395 -27.58 1.25 -7.49
N ASN A 396 -28.53 1.18 -6.57
CA ASN A 396 -29.87 0.64 -6.89
C ASN A 396 -30.58 1.54 -7.93
N ALA A 397 -31.62 1.00 -8.59
CA ALA A 397 -32.39 1.73 -9.60
C ALA A 397 -32.86 3.12 -9.12
N PHE A 398 -33.08 3.29 -7.82
CA PHE A 398 -33.46 4.54 -7.18
C PHE A 398 -32.34 5.60 -7.25
N THR A 399 -31.09 5.20 -7.06
CA THR A 399 -29.93 6.11 -7.20
C THR A 399 -29.78 6.61 -8.63
N TYR A 400 -29.93 5.73 -9.63
CA TYR A 400 -29.92 6.15 -11.04
C TYR A 400 -31.09 7.06 -11.38
N ILE A 401 -32.29 6.79 -10.80
CA ILE A 401 -33.45 7.67 -10.95
C ILE A 401 -33.17 9.06 -10.36
N LEU A 402 -32.58 9.14 -9.16
CA LEU A 402 -32.22 10.42 -8.52
C LEU A 402 -31.17 11.19 -9.34
N ILE A 403 -30.15 10.52 -9.85
CA ILE A 403 -29.15 11.14 -10.74
C ILE A 403 -29.84 11.65 -12.02
N GLY A 404 -30.71 10.85 -12.62
CA GLY A 404 -31.48 11.25 -13.79
C GLY A 404 -32.36 12.47 -13.53
N LEU A 405 -33.08 12.50 -12.43
CA LEU A 405 -33.89 13.63 -12.00
C LEU A 405 -33.06 14.90 -11.76
N PHE A 406 -31.90 14.75 -11.12
CA PHE A 406 -30.99 15.87 -10.92
C PHE A 406 -30.48 16.46 -12.23
N LEU A 407 -30.08 15.61 -13.19
CA LEU A 407 -29.63 16.07 -14.51
C LEU A 407 -30.74 16.78 -15.28
N VAL A 408 -32.00 16.28 -15.21
CA VAL A 408 -33.16 16.93 -15.79
C VAL A 408 -33.42 18.29 -15.14
N ALA A 409 -33.32 18.38 -13.81
CA ALA A 409 -33.50 19.64 -13.08
C ALA A 409 -32.42 20.68 -13.47
N VAL A 410 -31.18 20.28 -13.63
CA VAL A 410 -30.06 21.15 -14.08
C VAL A 410 -30.32 21.63 -15.51
N ALA A 411 -30.74 20.74 -16.41
CA ALA A 411 -31.07 21.10 -17.79
C ALA A 411 -32.24 22.07 -17.87
N ALA A 412 -33.31 21.83 -17.10
CA ALA A 412 -34.47 22.73 -16.99
C ALA A 412 -34.06 24.11 -16.45
N PHE A 413 -33.23 24.14 -15.39
CA PHE A 413 -32.75 25.40 -14.84
C PHE A 413 -31.91 26.20 -15.86
N ALA A 414 -31.00 25.54 -16.58
CA ALA A 414 -30.21 26.14 -17.64
C ALA A 414 -31.10 26.69 -18.78
N PHE A 415 -32.15 25.95 -19.17
CA PHE A 415 -33.11 26.38 -20.16
C PHE A 415 -33.89 27.64 -19.72
N PHE A 416 -34.43 27.65 -18.51
CA PHE A 416 -35.19 28.82 -17.99
C PHE A 416 -34.27 30.03 -17.77
N ALA A 417 -33.04 29.84 -17.31
CA ALA A 417 -32.05 30.91 -17.16
C ALA A 417 -31.71 31.56 -18.52
N ASN A 418 -31.52 30.74 -19.55
CA ASN A 418 -31.30 31.24 -20.92
C ASN A 418 -32.52 31.93 -21.51
N ALA A 419 -33.73 31.39 -21.29
CA ALA A 419 -34.98 32.04 -21.71
C ALA A 419 -35.18 33.39 -21.00
N ALA A 420 -34.88 33.50 -19.70
CA ALA A 420 -34.94 34.74 -18.94
C ALA A 420 -33.90 35.78 -19.46
N LYS A 421 -32.68 35.36 -19.78
CA LYS A 421 -31.65 36.20 -20.42
C LYS A 421 -32.13 36.72 -21.78
N ALA A 422 -32.75 35.86 -22.59
CA ALA A 422 -33.31 36.24 -23.91
C ALA A 422 -34.46 37.26 -23.78
N ARG A 423 -35.38 37.07 -22.80
CA ARG A 423 -36.46 38.02 -22.50
C ARG A 423 -35.90 39.37 -22.05
N ARG A 424 -34.91 39.42 -21.17
CA ARG A 424 -34.25 40.66 -20.71
C ARG A 424 -33.56 41.39 -21.87
N LYS A 425 -32.89 40.66 -22.78
CA LYS A 425 -32.25 41.25 -23.96
C LYS A 425 -33.28 41.85 -24.95
N LYS A 426 -34.43 41.20 -25.11
CA LYS A 426 -35.55 41.68 -25.96
C LYS A 426 -36.22 42.94 -25.39
N SER A 427 -36.42 43.02 -24.04
CA SER A 427 -36.97 44.21 -23.37
C SER A 427 -36.03 45.42 -23.45
N ARG A 428 -34.71 45.22 -23.26
CA ARG A 428 -33.70 46.30 -23.40
C ARG A 428 -33.62 46.83 -24.83
N ARG A 429 -33.77 45.98 -25.87
CA ARG A 429 -33.84 46.42 -27.29
C ARG A 429 -35.12 47.21 -27.61
N LYS A 430 -36.25 46.94 -26.93
CA LYS A 430 -37.47 47.74 -27.10
C LYS A 430 -37.40 49.08 -26.36
N ALA A 431 -36.73 49.19 -25.21
CA ALA A 431 -36.60 50.43 -24.48
C ALA A 431 -35.62 51.43 -25.11
N GLY A 432 -34.61 50.95 -25.85
CA GLY A 432 -33.64 51.80 -26.56
C GLY A 432 -34.07 52.24 -27.97
N ARG A 433 -35.37 51.96 -28.38
CA ARG A 433 -35.99 52.39 -29.65
C ARG A 433 -37.08 53.40 -29.45
N LYS A 434 -37.27 53.89 -28.24
CA LYS A 434 -38.07 55.09 -27.93
C LYS A 434 -37.07 56.23 -27.58
#